data_aabc0a8bf0edfe0f0907ef4df84a8f31
#
_entry.id   aabc0a8bf0edfe0f0907ef4df84a8f31
#
_cell.length_a   1.000
_cell.length_b   1.000
_cell.length_c   1.000
_cell.angle_alpha   90.00
_cell.angle_beta   90.00
_cell.angle_gamma   90.00
#
_symmetry.space_group_name_H-M   'P 1'
#
loop_
_entity.id
_entity.type
_entity.pdbx_description
1 polymer ?
#
loop_
_entity_poly.entity_id
_entity_poly.type
_entity_poly.pdbx_seq_one_letter_code
_entity_poly.pdbx_strand_id
1 'polypeptide(L)'
;MTGPGQRPRRGQGELEALVLSALREADGPATAGWVQERLGGDLAYTTVITILTRLLGKGAVSRERVGRSFTWTPDSDQAGLAARKMRKVLDAESDRGAVLASFVTGLGPDEERLLRDLLDQAQGEGDD
;
A
#
# COMPACT_ATOMS: atom_id res chain seq x y z
N MET A 1 -19.59 -30.45 -1.36
CA MET A 1 -18.36 -30.81 -0.69
C MET A 1 -17.14 -30.27 -1.42
N THR A 2 -16.30 -29.63 -0.68
CA THR A 2 -15.04 -29.20 -1.27
C THR A 2 -14.12 -30.38 -1.40
N GLY A 3 -13.58 -30.58 -2.58
CA GLY A 3 -12.56 -31.59 -2.76
C GLY A 3 -11.32 -31.27 -1.93
N PRO A 4 -10.50 -32.28 -1.62
CA PRO A 4 -9.33 -32.08 -0.79
C PRO A 4 -8.35 -31.04 -1.30
N GLY A 5 -8.34 -30.76 -2.58
CA GLY A 5 -7.44 -29.77 -3.13
C GLY A 5 -8.04 -28.38 -3.27
N GLN A 6 -9.28 -28.21 -2.89
CA GLN A 6 -9.94 -26.94 -3.06
C GLN A 6 -9.67 -26.00 -1.90
N ARG A 7 -9.07 -24.90 -2.20
CA ARG A 7 -8.84 -23.82 -1.25
C ARG A 7 -9.74 -22.67 -1.60
N PRO A 8 -10.18 -21.91 -0.60
CA PRO A 8 -10.87 -20.67 -0.91
C PRO A 8 -9.97 -19.81 -1.77
N ARG A 9 -10.51 -19.23 -2.81
CA ARG A 9 -9.74 -18.31 -3.63
C ARG A 9 -9.46 -17.06 -2.84
N ARG A 10 -8.21 -16.68 -2.83
CA ARG A 10 -7.82 -15.42 -2.20
C ARG A 10 -8.21 -14.28 -3.13
N GLY A 11 -8.81 -13.26 -2.58
CA GLY A 11 -9.12 -12.07 -3.34
C GLY A 11 -7.86 -11.32 -3.72
N GLN A 12 -7.98 -10.47 -4.73
CA GLN A 12 -6.85 -9.68 -5.21
C GLN A 12 -6.23 -8.83 -4.09
N GLY A 13 -7.07 -8.19 -3.29
CA GLY A 13 -6.58 -7.37 -2.18
C GLY A 13 -5.83 -8.19 -1.14
N GLU A 14 -6.28 -9.42 -0.91
CA GLU A 14 -5.63 -10.31 0.04
C GLU A 14 -4.25 -10.73 -0.44
N LEU A 15 -4.10 -11.03 -1.73
CA LEU A 15 -2.82 -11.37 -2.32
C LEU A 15 -1.86 -10.17 -2.29
N GLU A 16 -2.38 -8.99 -2.59
CA GLU A 16 -1.58 -7.77 -2.52
C GLU A 16 -1.06 -7.52 -1.11
N ALA A 17 -1.92 -7.74 -0.11
CA ALA A 17 -1.53 -7.57 1.28
C ALA A 17 -0.42 -8.56 1.68
N LEU A 18 -0.53 -9.80 1.22
CA LEU A 18 0.49 -10.82 1.50
C LEU A 18 1.84 -10.44 0.89
N VAL A 19 1.85 -10.02 -0.37
CA VAL A 19 3.08 -9.65 -1.05
C VAL A 19 3.70 -8.42 -0.39
N LEU A 20 2.88 -7.43 -0.08
CA LEU A 20 3.37 -6.20 0.55
C LEU A 20 3.94 -6.49 1.94
N SER A 21 3.28 -7.37 2.69
CA SER A 21 3.75 -7.78 4.00
C SER A 21 5.10 -8.48 3.92
N ALA A 22 5.27 -9.35 2.91
CA ALA A 22 6.54 -10.03 2.70
C ALA A 22 7.65 -9.02 2.39
N LEU A 23 7.36 -8.03 1.54
CA LEU A 23 8.35 -7.00 1.21
C LEU A 23 8.78 -6.21 2.44
N ARG A 24 7.85 -5.95 3.35
CA ARG A 24 8.19 -5.21 4.57
C ARG A 24 9.09 -6.00 5.52
N GLU A 25 9.10 -7.33 5.40
CA GLU A 25 9.98 -8.16 6.20
C GLU A 25 11.39 -8.23 5.64
N ALA A 26 11.60 -7.81 4.41
CA ALA A 26 12.93 -7.80 3.82
C ALA A 26 13.76 -6.66 4.40
N ASP A 27 15.07 -6.89 4.50
CA ASP A 27 15.98 -5.89 5.05
C ASP A 27 16.30 -4.76 4.07
N GLY A 28 15.82 -4.86 2.86
CA GLY A 28 16.04 -3.88 1.81
C GLY A 28 15.29 -4.31 0.57
N PRO A 29 15.64 -3.76 -0.61
CA PRO A 29 14.98 -4.15 -1.84
C PRO A 29 15.06 -5.66 -2.05
N ALA A 30 13.97 -6.26 -2.53
CA ALA A 30 13.87 -7.69 -2.69
C ALA A 30 13.42 -8.04 -4.10
N THR A 31 13.88 -9.20 -4.58
CA THR A 31 13.46 -9.72 -5.90
C THR A 31 12.10 -10.40 -5.80
N ALA A 32 11.45 -10.57 -6.93
CA ALA A 32 10.20 -11.34 -6.97
C ALA A 32 10.41 -12.78 -6.52
N GLY A 33 11.58 -13.34 -6.85
CA GLY A 33 11.93 -14.70 -6.40
C GLY A 33 12.02 -14.79 -4.89
N TRP A 34 12.62 -13.77 -4.27
CA TRP A 34 12.69 -13.73 -2.81
C TRP A 34 11.30 -13.69 -2.19
N VAL A 35 10.40 -12.86 -2.77
CA VAL A 35 9.02 -12.77 -2.28
C VAL A 35 8.31 -14.12 -2.43
N GLN A 36 8.49 -14.77 -3.58
CA GLN A 36 7.89 -16.07 -3.83
C GLN A 36 8.32 -17.08 -2.77
N GLU A 37 9.60 -17.13 -2.47
CA GLU A 37 10.12 -18.04 -1.45
C GLU A 37 9.60 -17.69 -0.07
N ARG A 38 9.56 -16.43 0.24
CA ARG A 38 9.08 -15.95 1.55
C ARG A 38 7.63 -16.35 1.78
N LEU A 39 6.83 -16.41 0.73
CA LEU A 39 5.43 -16.82 0.82
C LEU A 39 5.25 -18.34 0.73
N GLY A 40 6.33 -19.10 0.80
CA GLY A 40 6.27 -20.56 0.86
C GLY A 40 6.14 -21.24 -0.47
N GLY A 41 6.26 -20.52 -1.57
CA GLY A 41 6.18 -21.10 -2.90
C GLY A 41 4.78 -21.44 -3.36
N ASP A 42 3.75 -21.04 -2.63
CA ASP A 42 2.36 -21.32 -2.99
C ASP A 42 1.90 -20.57 -4.22
N LEU A 43 2.52 -19.44 -4.49
CA LEU A 43 2.17 -18.62 -5.64
C LEU A 43 3.18 -18.84 -6.75
N ALA A 44 2.68 -18.86 -8.00
CA ALA A 44 3.57 -18.93 -9.14
C ALA A 44 4.36 -17.64 -9.27
N TYR A 45 5.55 -17.74 -9.81
CA TYR A 45 6.42 -16.58 -10.03
C TYR A 45 5.71 -15.50 -10.84
N THR A 46 5.01 -15.90 -11.90
CA THR A 46 4.27 -14.95 -12.73
C THR A 46 3.16 -14.25 -11.96
N THR A 47 2.53 -14.97 -11.03
CA THR A 47 1.51 -14.38 -10.17
C THR A 47 2.12 -13.31 -9.26
N VAL A 48 3.28 -13.60 -8.68
CA VAL A 48 3.97 -12.63 -7.82
C VAL A 48 4.33 -11.38 -8.64
N ILE A 49 4.86 -11.56 -9.84
CA ILE A 49 5.20 -10.43 -10.72
C ILE A 49 3.96 -9.59 -11.04
N THR A 50 2.84 -10.26 -11.34
CA THR A 50 1.59 -9.56 -11.64
C THR A 50 1.14 -8.71 -10.44
N ILE A 51 1.21 -9.28 -9.25
CA ILE A 51 0.81 -8.58 -8.03
C ILE A 51 1.74 -7.39 -7.77
N LEU A 52 3.05 -7.59 -7.90
CA LEU A 52 4.02 -6.52 -7.72
C LEU A 52 3.79 -5.39 -8.71
N THR A 53 3.49 -5.73 -9.95
CA THR A 53 3.21 -4.73 -10.99
C THR A 53 1.95 -3.92 -10.67
N ARG A 54 0.93 -4.59 -10.14
CA ARG A 54 -0.27 -3.89 -9.69
C ARG A 54 0.02 -2.95 -8.53
N LEU A 55 0.82 -3.41 -7.56
CA LEU A 55 1.22 -2.56 -6.43
C LEU A 55 2.03 -1.36 -6.90
N LEU A 56 2.87 -1.56 -7.91
CA LEU A 56 3.63 -0.46 -8.51
C LEU A 56 2.69 0.57 -9.13
N GLY A 57 1.69 0.10 -9.86
CA GLY A 57 0.70 0.99 -10.47
C GLY A 57 -0.11 1.77 -9.45
N LYS A 58 -0.29 1.21 -8.25
CA LYS A 58 -0.99 1.88 -7.16
C LYS A 58 -0.08 2.78 -6.33
N GLY A 59 1.22 2.77 -6.61
CA GLY A 59 2.17 3.56 -5.84
C GLY A 59 2.50 2.97 -4.47
N ALA A 60 2.17 1.71 -4.25
CA ALA A 60 2.44 1.06 -2.98
C ALA A 60 3.87 0.54 -2.87
N VAL A 61 4.50 0.32 -3.99
CA VAL A 61 5.89 -0.12 -4.06
C VAL A 61 6.61 0.67 -5.14
N SER A 62 7.93 0.68 -5.06
CA SER A 62 8.78 1.16 -6.14
C SER A 62 9.68 0.01 -6.58
N ARG A 63 10.26 0.14 -7.75
CA ARG A 63 11.17 -0.87 -8.25
C ARG A 63 12.37 -0.22 -8.90
N GLU A 64 13.48 -0.95 -8.86
CA GLU A 64 14.72 -0.50 -9.48
C GLU A 64 15.28 -1.65 -10.29
N ARG A 65 15.78 -1.33 -11.46
CA ARG A 65 16.40 -2.34 -12.31
C ARG A 65 17.83 -2.58 -11.84
N VAL A 66 18.14 -3.84 -11.60
CA VAL A 66 19.48 -4.26 -11.23
C VAL A 66 19.88 -5.37 -12.19
N GLY A 67 20.73 -5.04 -13.15
CA GLY A 67 21.05 -5.98 -14.21
C GLY A 67 19.83 -6.30 -15.06
N ARG A 68 19.44 -7.56 -15.12
CA ARG A 68 18.28 -8.02 -15.89
C ARG A 68 17.04 -8.20 -15.03
N SER A 69 17.16 -7.94 -13.75
CA SER A 69 16.07 -8.17 -12.80
C SER A 69 15.63 -6.86 -12.19
N PHE A 70 14.51 -6.92 -11.51
CA PHE A 70 14.04 -5.80 -10.71
C PHE A 70 14.11 -6.15 -9.24
N THR A 71 14.40 -5.16 -8.41
CA THR A 71 14.21 -5.25 -6.98
C THR A 71 13.06 -4.34 -6.59
N TRP A 72 12.32 -4.72 -5.57
CA TRP A 72 11.09 -4.06 -5.17
C TRP A 72 11.18 -3.61 -3.73
N THR A 73 10.67 -2.43 -3.45
CA THR A 73 10.72 -1.84 -2.11
C THR A 73 9.31 -1.33 -1.77
N PRO A 74 8.80 -1.60 -0.57
CA PRO A 74 7.51 -1.05 -0.19
C PRO A 74 7.63 0.44 0.08
N ASP A 75 6.75 1.23 -0.55
CA ASP A 75 6.74 2.68 -0.37
C ASP A 75 5.87 3.09 0.80
N SER A 76 4.87 2.28 1.12
CA SER A 76 3.92 2.63 2.17
C SER A 76 3.35 1.36 2.80
N ASP A 77 2.90 1.50 4.04
CA ASP A 77 2.19 0.46 4.74
C ASP A 77 0.69 0.58 4.43
N GLN A 78 -0.15 -0.11 5.21
CA GLN A 78 -1.59 -0.08 5.04
C GLN A 78 -2.16 1.33 5.16
N ALA A 79 -1.68 2.08 6.13
CA ALA A 79 -2.12 3.46 6.32
C ALA A 79 -1.72 4.32 5.14
N GLY A 80 -0.52 4.14 4.63
CA GLY A 80 -0.05 4.87 3.45
C GLY A 80 -0.86 4.57 2.21
N LEU A 81 -1.25 3.30 2.03
CA LEU A 81 -2.11 2.92 0.91
C LEU A 81 -3.48 3.60 1.01
N ALA A 82 -4.07 3.60 2.20
CA ALA A 82 -5.36 4.26 2.42
C ALA A 82 -5.25 5.75 2.16
N ALA A 83 -4.17 6.37 2.62
CA ALA A 83 -3.94 7.80 2.40
C ALA A 83 -3.82 8.12 0.92
N ARG A 84 -3.16 7.27 0.14
CA ARG A 84 -3.07 7.46 -1.31
C ARG A 84 -4.44 7.39 -1.98
N LYS A 85 -5.30 6.48 -1.54
CA LYS A 85 -6.66 6.39 -2.05
C LYS A 85 -7.45 7.66 -1.75
N MET A 86 -7.30 8.17 -0.53
CA MET A 86 -7.94 9.43 -0.14
C MET A 86 -7.45 10.58 -1.00
N ARG A 87 -6.13 10.65 -1.25
CA ARG A 87 -5.55 11.69 -2.09
C ARG A 87 -6.11 11.62 -3.51
N LYS A 88 -6.23 10.42 -4.04
CA LYS A 88 -6.75 10.21 -5.39
C LYS A 88 -8.19 10.69 -5.51
N VAL A 89 -9.01 10.39 -4.51
CA VAL A 89 -10.39 10.86 -4.48
C VAL A 89 -10.44 12.38 -4.43
N LEU A 90 -9.64 12.98 -3.57
CA LEU A 90 -9.59 14.44 -3.41
C LEU A 90 -9.11 15.13 -4.70
N ASP A 91 -8.08 14.57 -5.33
CA ASP A 91 -7.51 15.17 -6.55
C ASP A 91 -8.46 15.13 -7.74
N ALA A 92 -9.43 14.20 -7.73
CA ALA A 92 -10.40 14.09 -8.79
C ALA A 92 -11.51 15.14 -8.68
N GLU A 93 -11.63 15.82 -7.56
CA GLU A 93 -12.70 16.81 -7.33
C GLU A 93 -12.24 18.20 -7.76
N SER A 94 -13.18 18.95 -8.35
CA SER A 94 -12.87 20.32 -8.79
C SER A 94 -12.82 21.30 -7.62
N ASP A 95 -13.61 21.07 -6.58
CA ASP A 95 -13.65 21.93 -5.40
C ASP A 95 -13.14 21.18 -4.19
N ARG A 96 -11.82 21.13 -4.06
CA ARG A 96 -11.17 20.43 -2.96
C ARG A 96 -11.49 21.06 -1.61
N GLY A 97 -11.64 22.39 -1.59
CA GLY A 97 -11.95 23.08 -0.35
C GLY A 97 -13.29 22.64 0.23
N ALA A 98 -14.30 22.49 -0.63
CA ALA A 98 -15.61 22.03 -0.20
C ALA A 98 -15.55 20.59 0.31
N VAL A 99 -14.79 19.74 -0.38
CA VAL A 99 -14.63 18.34 0.02
C VAL A 99 -13.96 18.25 1.38
N LEU A 100 -12.89 19.00 1.59
CA LEU A 100 -12.18 19.01 2.87
C LEU A 100 -13.06 19.56 3.99
N ALA A 101 -13.84 20.61 3.71
CA ALA A 101 -14.75 21.17 4.70
C ALA A 101 -15.80 20.16 5.14
N SER A 102 -16.37 19.43 4.18
CA SER A 102 -17.35 18.39 4.48
C SER A 102 -16.73 17.24 5.26
N PHE A 103 -15.53 16.87 4.90
CA PHE A 103 -14.80 15.80 5.59
C PHE A 103 -14.56 16.17 7.06
N VAL A 104 -14.06 17.37 7.30
CA VAL A 104 -13.75 17.86 8.64
C VAL A 104 -15.02 17.92 9.50
N THR A 105 -16.14 18.36 8.89
CA THR A 105 -17.41 18.44 9.61
C THR A 105 -17.87 17.06 10.10
N GLY A 106 -17.52 16.00 9.37
CA GLY A 106 -17.90 14.65 9.76
C GLY A 106 -16.98 13.98 10.77
N LEU A 107 -15.89 14.63 11.17
CA LEU A 107 -14.95 14.03 12.12
C LEU A 107 -15.53 13.98 13.53
N GLY A 108 -15.22 12.90 14.24
CA GLY A 108 -15.51 12.83 15.67
C GLY A 108 -14.49 13.65 16.47
N PRO A 109 -14.78 13.90 17.77
CA PRO A 109 -13.89 14.74 18.59
C PRO A 109 -12.46 14.22 18.69
N ASP A 110 -12.30 12.91 18.80
CA ASP A 110 -10.97 12.32 18.92
C ASP A 110 -10.18 12.43 17.62
N GLU A 111 -10.87 12.21 16.50
CA GLU A 111 -10.23 12.34 15.18
C GLU A 111 -9.84 13.79 14.92
N GLU A 112 -10.71 14.72 15.29
CA GLU A 112 -10.43 16.15 15.11
C GLU A 112 -9.18 16.55 15.91
N ARG A 113 -9.09 16.09 17.14
CA ARG A 113 -7.94 16.39 18.00
C ARG A 113 -6.65 15.82 17.40
N LEU A 114 -6.73 14.57 16.96
CA LEU A 114 -5.57 13.91 16.36
C LEU A 114 -5.13 14.66 15.10
N LEU A 115 -6.08 15.06 14.26
CA LEU A 115 -5.76 15.77 13.04
C LEU A 115 -5.07 17.10 13.33
N ARG A 116 -5.55 17.84 14.34
CA ARG A 116 -4.92 19.09 14.75
C ARG A 116 -3.49 18.88 15.21
N ASP A 117 -3.28 17.83 16.01
CA ASP A 117 -1.93 17.52 16.50
C ASP A 117 -0.98 17.19 15.35
N LEU A 118 -1.47 16.41 14.38
CA LEU A 118 -0.65 16.03 13.23
C LEU A 118 -0.28 17.24 12.36
N LEU A 119 -1.23 18.15 12.18
CA LEU A 119 -0.96 19.37 11.41
C LEU A 119 0.06 20.26 12.14
N ASP A 120 -0.04 20.35 13.45
CA ASP A 120 0.93 21.11 14.25
C ASP A 120 2.33 20.52 14.17
N GLN A 121 2.42 19.19 14.21
CA GLN A 121 3.70 18.49 14.07
C GLN A 121 4.32 18.74 12.70
N ALA A 122 3.51 18.70 11.65
CA ALA A 122 4.00 18.94 10.30
C ALA A 122 4.54 20.37 10.15
N GLN A 123 3.88 21.34 10.76
CA GLN A 123 4.34 22.74 10.74
C GLN A 123 5.65 22.91 11.52
N GLY A 124 5.75 22.24 12.68
CA GLY A 124 6.96 22.30 13.47
C GLY A 124 8.16 21.76 12.73
N GLU A 125 7.98 20.68 12.00
CA GLU A 125 9.06 20.09 11.20
C GLU A 125 9.44 20.97 10.03
N GLY A 126 8.49 21.72 9.48
CA GLY A 126 8.74 22.58 8.35
C GLY A 126 9.43 23.89 8.70
N ASP A 127 9.50 24.24 9.97
CA ASP A 127 10.06 25.51 10.44
C ASP A 127 11.57 25.49 10.59
N ASP A 128 12.20 24.38 10.35
CA ASP A 128 13.67 24.31 10.47
C ASP A 128 14.39 24.89 9.25
#